data_872aa9ea9dc17debeea5d8832b6c1830
#
_entry.id   872aa9ea9dc17debeea5d8832b6c1830
#
_cell.length_a   1.000
_cell.length_b   1.000
_cell.length_c   1.000
_cell.angle_alpha   90.00
_cell.angle_beta   90.00
_cell.angle_gamma   90.00
#
_symmetry.space_group_name_H-M   'P 1'
#
loop_
_entity.id
_entity.type
_entity.pdbx_description
1 polymer ?
#
loop_
_entity_poly.entity_id
_entity_poly.type
_entity_poly.pdbx_seq_one_letter_code
_entity_poly.pdbx_strand_id
1 'polypeptide(L)'
;EAYNEGFAVGEKEGFHSTTLRVRQEAEVALAAKIASLEKIMAHLFEPIAEQDTQIEKSLVELVRHMTRQVIQRELAIDSTQIEHVMREALKLLPLGVENVRLYINPQDFVQVKALRERHEETWRIVEDEALLPGGCRVETEHSRIDATVETRVAQVMDKLFDQMHEQAL
;
A
#
# COMPACT_ATOMS: atom_id res chain seq x y z
N GLU A 1 47.20 -54.94 49.08
CA GLU A 1 46.53 -55.26 47.79
C GLU A 1 45.10 -54.60 47.76
N ALA A 2 44.21 -54.90 48.69
CA ALA A 2 42.84 -54.34 48.69
C ALA A 2 42.75 -52.83 48.78
N TYR A 3 43.69 -52.10 49.38
CA TYR A 3 43.71 -50.64 49.41
C TYR A 3 44.02 -50.04 48.02
N ASN A 4 44.97 -50.60 47.31
CA ASN A 4 45.35 -50.13 45.98
C ASN A 4 44.28 -50.43 44.93
N GLU A 5 43.57 -51.56 45.07
CA GLU A 5 42.42 -51.91 44.21
C GLU A 5 41.24 -50.97 44.45
N GLY A 6 40.91 -50.70 45.74
CA GLY A 6 39.86 -49.73 46.09
C GLY A 6 40.15 -48.33 45.60
N PHE A 7 41.40 -47.88 45.67
CA PHE A 7 41.84 -46.59 45.21
C PHE A 7 41.72 -46.47 43.67
N ALA A 8 42.19 -47.50 42.91
CA ALA A 8 42.11 -47.52 41.47
C ALA A 8 40.65 -47.54 40.92
N VAL A 9 39.76 -48.29 41.63
CA VAL A 9 38.32 -48.29 41.30
C VAL A 9 37.70 -46.92 41.58
N GLY A 10 37.94 -46.35 42.74
CA GLY A 10 37.41 -45.03 43.11
C GLY A 10 37.87 -43.91 42.17
N GLU A 11 39.17 -43.91 41.77
CA GLU A 11 39.70 -42.96 40.79
C GLU A 11 38.98 -43.11 39.43
N LYS A 12 38.81 -44.31 38.93
CA LYS A 12 38.13 -44.59 37.65
C LYS A 12 36.68 -44.20 37.69
N GLU A 13 35.95 -44.54 38.74
CA GLU A 13 34.53 -44.15 38.91
C GLU A 13 34.39 -42.61 39.10
N GLY A 14 35.28 -41.98 39.86
CA GLY A 14 35.30 -40.55 40.02
C GLY A 14 35.59 -39.80 38.74
N PHE A 15 36.53 -40.30 37.94
CA PHE A 15 36.83 -39.72 36.62
C PHE A 15 35.65 -39.88 35.66
N HIS A 16 35.04 -41.06 35.63
CA HIS A 16 33.89 -41.35 34.76
C HIS A 16 32.68 -40.47 35.12
N SER A 17 32.32 -40.46 36.38
CA SER A 17 31.18 -39.65 36.88
C SER A 17 31.40 -38.15 36.67
N THR A 18 32.61 -37.65 36.91
CA THR A 18 32.95 -36.24 36.68
C THR A 18 32.91 -35.90 35.19
N THR A 19 33.45 -36.78 34.34
CA THR A 19 33.42 -36.56 32.89
C THR A 19 31.99 -36.52 32.36
N LEU A 20 31.11 -37.39 32.81
CA LEU A 20 29.69 -37.36 32.41
C LEU A 20 29.01 -36.09 32.89
N ARG A 21 29.26 -35.66 34.14
CA ARG A 21 28.67 -34.43 34.68
C ARG A 21 29.15 -33.19 33.92
N VAL A 22 30.44 -33.04 33.68
CA VAL A 22 31.01 -31.92 32.94
C VAL A 22 30.48 -31.87 31.49
N ARG A 23 30.38 -33.05 30.88
CA ARG A 23 29.80 -33.13 29.53
C ARG A 23 28.36 -32.69 29.50
N GLN A 24 27.55 -33.15 30.45
CA GLN A 24 26.13 -32.75 30.54
C GLN A 24 25.98 -31.26 30.84
N GLU A 25 26.77 -30.70 31.74
CA GLU A 25 26.79 -29.26 32.02
C GLU A 25 27.20 -28.45 30.80
N ALA A 26 28.21 -28.91 30.06
CA ALA A 26 28.64 -28.27 28.81
C ALA A 26 27.59 -28.32 27.72
N GLU A 27 26.89 -29.46 27.56
CA GLU A 27 25.80 -29.63 26.60
C GLU A 27 24.62 -28.68 26.90
N VAL A 28 24.24 -28.57 28.18
CA VAL A 28 23.19 -27.65 28.64
C VAL A 28 23.60 -26.19 28.39
N ALA A 29 24.84 -25.84 28.73
CA ALA A 29 25.36 -24.46 28.54
C ALA A 29 25.44 -24.11 27.04
N LEU A 30 25.83 -25.08 26.21
CA LEU A 30 25.87 -24.88 24.73
C LEU A 30 24.47 -24.71 24.15
N ALA A 31 23.53 -25.56 24.56
CA ALA A 31 22.12 -25.46 24.12
C ALA A 31 21.51 -24.08 24.50
N ALA A 32 21.79 -23.61 25.73
CA ALA A 32 21.34 -22.28 26.14
C ALA A 32 21.95 -21.14 25.31
N LYS A 33 23.23 -21.24 24.94
CA LYS A 33 23.90 -20.26 24.07
C LYS A 33 23.34 -20.28 22.65
N ILE A 34 23.07 -21.49 22.10
CA ILE A 34 22.46 -21.64 20.77
C ILE A 34 21.08 -21.00 20.77
N ALA A 35 20.23 -21.31 21.74
CA ALA A 35 18.88 -20.73 21.83
C ALA A 35 18.94 -19.20 21.97
N SER A 36 19.92 -18.66 22.73
CA SER A 36 20.11 -17.21 22.80
C SER A 36 20.54 -16.59 21.48
N LEU A 37 21.40 -17.28 20.72
CA LEU A 37 21.83 -16.83 19.40
C LEU A 37 20.67 -16.85 18.39
N GLU A 38 19.89 -17.92 18.38
CA GLU A 38 18.69 -18.03 17.53
C GLU A 38 17.70 -16.90 17.82
N LYS A 39 17.50 -16.57 19.10
CA LYS A 39 16.66 -15.46 19.52
C LYS A 39 17.18 -14.10 19.01
N ILE A 40 18.48 -13.86 19.10
CA ILE A 40 19.11 -12.64 18.57
C ILE A 40 18.96 -12.56 17.06
N MET A 41 19.18 -13.67 16.37
CA MET A 41 19.02 -13.72 14.92
C MET A 41 17.58 -13.42 14.50
N ALA A 42 16.58 -14.01 15.15
CA ALA A 42 15.18 -13.72 14.90
C ALA A 42 14.86 -12.23 15.07
N HIS A 43 15.34 -11.61 16.14
CA HIS A 43 15.16 -10.17 16.38
C HIS A 43 15.91 -9.26 15.40
N LEU A 44 16.91 -9.77 14.69
CA LEU A 44 17.59 -9.01 13.63
C LEU A 44 16.88 -9.13 12.27
N PHE A 45 16.27 -10.27 11.98
CA PHE A 45 15.60 -10.49 10.69
C PHE A 45 14.20 -9.89 10.64
N GLU A 46 13.43 -9.90 11.74
CA GLU A 46 12.12 -9.27 11.81
C GLU A 46 12.13 -7.77 11.43
N PRO A 47 13.01 -6.92 12.01
CA PRO A 47 13.04 -5.50 11.65
C PRO A 47 13.41 -5.24 10.18
N ILE A 48 14.21 -6.11 9.57
CA ILE A 48 14.64 -5.95 8.18
C ILE A 48 13.42 -6.14 7.25
N ALA A 49 12.62 -7.18 7.46
CA ALA A 49 11.42 -7.43 6.68
C ALA A 49 10.36 -6.31 6.87
N GLU A 50 10.23 -5.79 8.09
CA GLU A 50 9.36 -4.65 8.36
C GLU A 50 9.86 -3.35 7.69
N GLN A 51 11.18 -3.11 7.69
CA GLN A 51 11.78 -1.96 7.02
C GLN A 51 11.58 -2.00 5.50
N ASP A 52 11.75 -3.16 4.86
CA ASP A 52 11.54 -3.32 3.42
C ASP A 52 10.10 -2.97 3.05
N THR A 53 9.12 -3.48 3.79
CA THR A 53 7.70 -3.14 3.60
C THR A 53 7.42 -1.66 3.83
N GLN A 54 8.07 -1.03 4.81
CA GLN A 54 7.88 0.38 5.10
C GLN A 54 8.50 1.29 4.03
N ILE A 55 9.67 0.92 3.50
CA ILE A 55 10.32 1.62 2.38
C ILE A 55 9.44 1.54 1.14
N GLU A 56 8.91 0.36 0.81
CA GLU A 56 8.00 0.16 -0.32
C GLU A 56 6.77 1.07 -0.21
N LYS A 57 6.09 1.08 0.94
CA LYS A 57 4.95 1.98 1.19
C LYS A 57 5.33 3.44 1.05
N SER A 58 6.49 3.84 1.56
CA SER A 58 6.96 5.23 1.50
C SER A 58 7.28 5.67 0.08
N LEU A 59 7.85 4.79 -0.74
CA LEU A 59 8.08 5.04 -2.16
C LEU A 59 6.78 5.18 -2.94
N VAL A 60 5.81 4.34 -2.66
CA VAL A 60 4.47 4.42 -3.25
C VAL A 60 3.80 5.75 -2.93
N GLU A 61 3.81 6.17 -1.67
CA GLU A 61 3.24 7.46 -1.26
C GLU A 61 3.99 8.65 -1.89
N LEU A 62 5.30 8.57 -2.02
CA LEU A 62 6.10 9.58 -2.71
C LEU A 62 5.70 9.69 -4.18
N VAL A 63 5.62 8.57 -4.90
CA VAL A 63 5.18 8.53 -6.30
C VAL A 63 3.78 9.09 -6.44
N ARG A 64 2.85 8.69 -5.58
CA ARG A 64 1.47 9.21 -5.55
C ARG A 64 1.45 10.73 -5.37
N HIS A 65 2.25 11.24 -4.44
CA HIS A 65 2.33 12.68 -4.18
C HIS A 65 2.90 13.45 -5.39
N MET A 66 3.99 12.96 -5.97
CA MET A 66 4.61 13.58 -7.15
C MET A 66 3.66 13.57 -8.35
N THR A 67 3.01 12.44 -8.62
CA THR A 67 2.04 12.31 -9.71
C THR A 67 0.89 13.30 -9.56
N ARG A 68 0.34 13.43 -8.34
CA ARG A 68 -0.71 14.41 -8.05
C ARG A 68 -0.26 15.84 -8.34
N GLN A 69 0.94 16.22 -7.92
CA GLN A 69 1.48 17.57 -8.16
C GLN A 69 1.67 17.87 -9.65
N VAL A 70 2.17 16.90 -10.41
CA VAL A 70 2.33 17.05 -11.87
C VAL A 70 0.97 17.21 -12.54
N ILE A 71 0.01 16.32 -12.23
CA ILE A 71 -1.33 16.36 -12.82
C ILE A 71 -2.04 17.68 -12.48
N GLN A 72 -1.97 18.16 -11.23
CA GLN A 72 -2.56 19.43 -10.82
C GLN A 72 -1.99 20.59 -11.63
N ARG A 73 -0.69 20.58 -11.88
CA ARG A 73 -0.03 21.61 -12.66
C ARG A 73 -0.45 21.58 -14.13
N GLU A 74 -0.49 20.40 -14.74
CA GLU A 74 -0.90 20.24 -16.13
C GLU A 74 -2.37 20.64 -16.35
N LEU A 75 -3.26 20.23 -15.45
CA LEU A 75 -4.68 20.58 -15.53
C LEU A 75 -4.95 22.07 -15.30
N ALA A 76 -4.10 22.76 -14.52
CA ALA A 76 -4.18 24.22 -14.37
C ALA A 76 -3.75 24.96 -15.65
N ILE A 77 -2.95 24.33 -16.51
CA ILE A 77 -2.48 24.89 -17.78
C ILE A 77 -3.46 24.57 -18.93
N ASP A 78 -3.95 23.32 -18.97
CA ASP A 78 -4.86 22.83 -20.02
C ASP A 78 -5.97 21.97 -19.41
N SER A 79 -7.16 22.53 -19.34
CA SER A 79 -8.35 21.86 -18.81
C SER A 79 -9.22 21.19 -19.89
N THR A 80 -8.77 21.11 -21.17
CA THR A 80 -9.54 20.46 -22.26
C THR A 80 -9.89 18.99 -21.97
N GLN A 81 -9.14 18.34 -21.09
CA GLN A 81 -9.37 16.98 -20.62
C GLN A 81 -10.74 16.81 -19.93
N ILE A 82 -11.31 17.88 -19.36
CA ILE A 82 -12.63 17.80 -18.67
C ILE A 82 -13.73 17.32 -19.62
N GLU A 83 -13.70 17.71 -20.90
CA GLU A 83 -14.70 17.26 -21.88
C GLU A 83 -14.71 15.75 -22.04
N HIS A 84 -13.52 15.15 -22.13
CA HIS A 84 -13.38 13.70 -22.28
C HIS A 84 -13.84 12.97 -21.02
N VAL A 85 -13.38 13.41 -19.85
CA VAL A 85 -13.72 12.82 -18.54
C VAL A 85 -15.22 12.86 -18.30
N MET A 86 -15.84 14.01 -18.55
CA MET A 86 -17.28 14.19 -18.38
C MET A 86 -18.07 13.27 -19.33
N ARG A 87 -17.66 13.17 -20.59
CA ARG A 87 -18.30 12.31 -21.57
C ARG A 87 -18.24 10.84 -21.17
N GLU A 88 -17.11 10.38 -20.67
CA GLU A 88 -16.96 9.02 -20.15
C GLU A 88 -17.80 8.79 -18.87
N ALA A 89 -17.84 9.75 -17.95
CA ALA A 89 -18.67 9.65 -16.76
C ALA A 89 -20.19 9.60 -17.11
N LEU A 90 -20.64 10.42 -18.05
CA LEU A 90 -22.04 10.43 -18.48
C LEU A 90 -22.45 9.13 -19.19
N LYS A 91 -21.54 8.46 -19.91
CA LYS A 91 -21.82 7.14 -20.52
C LYS A 91 -22.12 6.04 -19.50
N LEU A 92 -21.65 6.19 -18.25
CA LEU A 92 -21.89 5.23 -17.18
C LEU A 92 -23.29 5.38 -16.56
N LEU A 93 -24.01 6.45 -16.89
CA LEU A 93 -25.37 6.63 -16.42
C LEU A 93 -26.34 5.70 -17.15
N PRO A 94 -27.35 5.15 -16.46
CA PRO A 94 -28.43 4.42 -17.11
C PRO A 94 -29.19 5.31 -18.11
N LEU A 95 -29.72 4.72 -19.17
CA LEU A 95 -30.53 5.44 -20.14
C LEU A 95 -31.83 5.98 -19.49
N GLY A 96 -32.16 7.23 -19.81
CA GLY A 96 -33.43 7.86 -19.33
C GLY A 96 -33.35 8.46 -17.92
N VAL A 97 -32.15 8.68 -17.40
CA VAL A 97 -31.97 9.35 -16.10
C VAL A 97 -32.28 10.84 -16.24
N GLU A 98 -33.20 11.32 -15.40
CA GLU A 98 -33.52 12.73 -15.26
C GLU A 98 -32.78 13.36 -14.06
N ASN A 99 -32.78 14.69 -13.99
CA ASN A 99 -32.19 15.46 -12.89
C ASN A 99 -30.68 15.20 -12.64
N VAL A 100 -29.91 15.08 -13.71
CA VAL A 100 -28.46 14.93 -13.62
C VAL A 100 -27.81 16.22 -13.13
N ARG A 101 -27.05 16.14 -12.02
CA ARG A 101 -26.22 17.21 -11.48
C ARG A 101 -24.76 16.91 -11.71
N LEU A 102 -24.07 17.85 -12.34
CA LEU A 102 -22.64 17.75 -12.66
C LEU A 102 -21.87 18.75 -11.79
N TYR A 103 -21.07 18.24 -10.86
CA TYR A 103 -20.19 19.04 -10.01
C TYR A 103 -18.82 19.15 -10.66
N ILE A 104 -18.32 20.36 -10.81
CA ILE A 104 -17.04 20.67 -11.45
C ILE A 104 -16.32 21.80 -10.72
N ASN A 105 -15.00 21.92 -10.95
CA ASN A 105 -14.26 23.09 -10.46
C ASN A 105 -14.72 24.35 -11.24
N PRO A 106 -14.80 25.52 -10.58
CA PRO A 106 -15.16 26.79 -11.24
C PRO A 106 -14.29 27.14 -12.45
N GLN A 107 -13.03 26.73 -12.49
CA GLN A 107 -12.14 26.95 -13.63
C GLN A 107 -12.61 26.25 -14.92
N ASP A 108 -13.28 25.11 -14.79
CA ASP A 108 -13.78 24.32 -15.92
C ASP A 108 -15.17 24.77 -16.40
N PHE A 109 -15.83 25.66 -15.64
CA PHE A 109 -17.22 26.06 -15.88
C PHE A 109 -17.48 26.57 -17.29
N VAL A 110 -16.60 27.42 -17.81
CA VAL A 110 -16.77 28.03 -19.14
C VAL A 110 -16.76 26.95 -20.25
N GLN A 111 -15.85 26.00 -20.15
CA GLN A 111 -15.71 24.92 -21.13
C GLN A 111 -16.90 23.95 -21.07
N VAL A 112 -17.27 23.55 -19.87
CA VAL A 112 -18.39 22.61 -19.65
C VAL A 112 -19.72 23.25 -20.05
N LYS A 113 -19.91 24.55 -19.79
CA LYS A 113 -21.08 25.28 -20.24
C LYS A 113 -21.17 25.35 -21.76
N ALA A 114 -20.08 25.65 -22.45
CA ALA A 114 -20.03 25.64 -23.92
C ALA A 114 -20.36 24.26 -24.52
N LEU A 115 -19.90 23.19 -23.86
CA LEU A 115 -20.19 21.82 -24.26
C LEU A 115 -21.68 21.49 -24.10
N ARG A 116 -22.29 21.86 -22.96
CA ARG A 116 -23.74 21.67 -22.73
C ARG A 116 -24.58 22.35 -23.77
N GLU A 117 -24.27 23.59 -24.10
CA GLU A 117 -24.98 24.37 -25.12
C GLU A 117 -24.85 23.76 -26.53
N ARG A 118 -23.67 23.22 -26.86
CA ARG A 118 -23.40 22.59 -28.17
C ARG A 118 -24.18 21.29 -28.37
N HIS A 119 -24.47 20.55 -27.31
CA HIS A 119 -25.12 19.25 -27.36
C HIS A 119 -26.57 19.27 -26.85
N GLU A 120 -27.14 20.46 -26.56
CA GLU A 120 -28.53 20.65 -26.06
C GLU A 120 -28.86 19.79 -24.84
N GLU A 121 -27.85 19.59 -23.95
CA GLU A 121 -27.96 18.73 -22.80
C GLU A 121 -28.71 19.44 -21.63
N THR A 122 -29.49 18.66 -20.88
CA THR A 122 -30.36 19.18 -19.81
C THR A 122 -29.80 19.07 -18.38
N TRP A 123 -28.57 18.55 -18.24
CA TRP A 123 -27.96 18.41 -16.93
C TRP A 123 -27.59 19.75 -16.28
N ARG A 124 -27.68 19.81 -14.95
CA ARG A 124 -27.42 21.01 -14.15
C ARG A 124 -25.93 21.04 -13.72
N ILE A 125 -25.25 22.13 -14.06
CA ILE A 125 -23.89 22.38 -13.60
C ILE A 125 -23.92 22.97 -12.20
N VAL A 126 -23.09 22.45 -11.31
CA VAL A 126 -22.86 22.95 -9.93
C VAL A 126 -21.36 23.15 -9.74
N GLU A 127 -20.97 24.35 -9.38
CA GLU A 127 -19.58 24.67 -9.10
C GLU A 127 -19.21 24.14 -7.68
N ASP A 128 -18.06 23.47 -7.58
CA ASP A 128 -17.52 22.94 -6.33
C ASP A 128 -16.01 23.23 -6.27
N GLU A 129 -15.62 24.22 -5.46
CA GLU A 129 -14.22 24.62 -5.29
C GLU A 129 -13.35 23.55 -4.63
N ALA A 130 -13.95 22.56 -3.97
CA ALA A 130 -13.22 21.46 -3.35
C ALA A 130 -12.70 20.43 -4.38
N LEU A 131 -13.24 20.45 -5.60
CA LEU A 131 -12.78 19.57 -6.69
C LEU A 131 -11.56 20.17 -7.39
N LEU A 132 -10.62 19.33 -7.79
CA LEU A 132 -9.54 19.75 -8.68
C LEU A 132 -10.04 19.99 -10.11
N PRO A 133 -9.44 20.96 -10.83
CA PRO A 133 -9.71 21.17 -12.25
C PRO A 133 -9.50 19.88 -13.07
N GLY A 134 -10.27 19.71 -14.14
CA GLY A 134 -10.16 18.55 -15.05
C GLY A 134 -10.83 17.27 -14.56
N GLY A 135 -11.51 17.30 -13.41
CA GLY A 135 -12.34 16.21 -12.89
C GLY A 135 -13.79 16.61 -12.70
N CYS A 136 -14.68 15.64 -12.59
CA CYS A 136 -16.09 15.89 -12.31
C CYS A 136 -16.70 14.83 -11.39
N ARG A 137 -17.81 15.18 -10.78
CA ARG A 137 -18.68 14.27 -10.06
C ARG A 137 -20.08 14.39 -10.59
N VAL A 138 -20.66 13.26 -10.99
CA VAL A 138 -22.02 13.22 -11.54
C VAL A 138 -22.95 12.61 -10.51
N GLU A 139 -24.01 13.30 -10.18
CA GLU A 139 -25.03 12.83 -9.24
C GLU A 139 -26.42 12.85 -9.90
N THR A 140 -27.15 11.81 -9.60
CA THR A 140 -28.58 11.65 -9.96
C THR A 140 -29.35 11.31 -8.69
N GLU A 141 -30.66 11.10 -8.77
CA GLU A 141 -31.46 10.68 -7.61
C GLU A 141 -31.02 9.30 -7.04
N HIS A 142 -30.49 8.41 -7.89
CA HIS A 142 -30.22 7.02 -7.55
C HIS A 142 -28.77 6.58 -7.77
N SER A 143 -27.94 7.44 -8.36
CA SER A 143 -26.58 7.09 -8.71
C SER A 143 -25.62 8.24 -8.50
N ARG A 144 -24.39 7.91 -8.10
CA ARG A 144 -23.28 8.85 -7.96
C ARG A 144 -22.05 8.26 -8.63
N ILE A 145 -21.49 9.00 -9.57
CA ILE A 145 -20.29 8.65 -10.30
C ILE A 145 -19.22 9.65 -9.94
N ASP A 146 -18.12 9.16 -9.39
CA ASP A 146 -16.96 9.96 -9.01
C ASP A 146 -15.88 9.80 -10.07
N ALA A 147 -15.74 10.82 -10.92
CA ALA A 147 -14.70 10.94 -11.94
C ALA A 147 -13.76 12.10 -11.62
N THR A 148 -13.53 12.36 -10.32
CA THR A 148 -12.55 13.35 -9.87
C THR A 148 -11.14 12.91 -10.23
N VAL A 149 -10.24 13.87 -10.32
CA VAL A 149 -8.82 13.60 -10.62
C VAL A 149 -8.22 12.68 -9.56
N GLU A 150 -8.57 12.90 -8.29
CA GLU A 150 -8.11 12.09 -7.16
C GLU A 150 -8.50 10.62 -7.30
N THR A 151 -9.78 10.37 -7.56
CA THR A 151 -10.31 9.01 -7.72
C THR A 151 -9.69 8.30 -8.92
N ARG A 152 -9.52 9.00 -10.03
CA ARG A 152 -8.90 8.45 -11.25
C ARG A 152 -7.42 8.13 -11.04
N VAL A 153 -6.67 8.99 -10.36
CA VAL A 153 -5.27 8.74 -10.00
C VAL A 153 -5.17 7.52 -9.07
N ALA A 154 -6.03 7.44 -8.06
CA ALA A 154 -6.06 6.29 -7.16
C ALA A 154 -6.32 4.98 -7.92
N GLN A 155 -7.32 4.94 -8.79
CA GLN A 155 -7.65 3.76 -9.60
C GLN A 155 -6.51 3.33 -10.53
N VAL A 156 -5.78 4.28 -11.13
CA VAL A 156 -4.62 3.96 -11.99
C VAL A 156 -3.49 3.38 -11.14
N MET A 157 -3.22 3.98 -9.98
CA MET A 157 -2.19 3.49 -9.07
C MET A 157 -2.50 2.09 -8.56
N ASP A 158 -3.74 1.83 -8.14
CA ASP A 158 -4.15 0.51 -7.65
C ASP A 158 -3.97 -0.56 -8.75
N LYS A 159 -4.38 -0.27 -9.99
CA LYS A 159 -4.16 -1.18 -11.13
C LYS A 159 -2.68 -1.46 -11.42
N LEU A 160 -1.83 -0.43 -11.31
CA LEU A 160 -0.39 -0.60 -11.50
C LEU A 160 0.22 -1.50 -10.42
N PHE A 161 -0.23 -1.33 -9.16
CA PHE A 161 0.24 -2.20 -8.07
C PHE A 161 -0.19 -3.64 -8.25
N ASP A 162 -1.45 -3.87 -8.62
CA ASP A 162 -1.94 -5.22 -8.90
C ASP A 162 -1.11 -5.89 -10.00
N GLN A 163 -0.80 -5.18 -11.09
CA GLN A 163 0.04 -5.67 -12.17
C GLN A 163 1.48 -5.97 -11.74
N MET A 164 2.07 -5.13 -10.89
CA MET A 164 3.42 -5.36 -10.36
C MET A 164 3.48 -6.60 -9.47
N HIS A 165 2.47 -6.83 -8.64
CA HIS A 165 2.40 -8.03 -7.79
C HIS A 165 2.17 -9.31 -8.61
N GLU A 166 1.38 -9.27 -9.68
CA GLU A 166 1.21 -10.42 -10.59
C GLU A 166 2.49 -10.77 -11.36
N GLN A 167 3.38 -9.81 -11.64
CA GLN A 167 4.65 -10.06 -12.33
C GLN A 167 5.77 -10.53 -11.39
N ALA A 168 5.61 -10.37 -10.09
CA ALA A 168 6.59 -10.78 -9.08
C ALA A 168 6.37 -12.22 -8.57
N LEU A 169 5.31 -12.89 -8.97
CA LEU A 169 4.98 -14.30 -8.71
C LEU A 169 5.38 -15.20 -9.88
#